data_dae6bed3fcd0cf9f11f16f915a786093
#
_entry.id   dae6bed3fcd0cf9f11f16f915a786093
#
_cell.length_a   1.000
_cell.length_b   1.000
_cell.length_c   1.000
_cell.angle_alpha   90.00
_cell.angle_beta   90.00
_cell.angle_gamma   90.00
#
_symmetry.space_group_name_H-M   'P 1'
#
loop_
_entity.id
_entity.type
_entity.pdbx_description
1 polymer ?
#
loop_
_entity_poly.entity_id
_entity_poly.type
_entity_poly.pdbx_seq_one_letter_code
_entity_poly.pdbx_strand_id
1 'polypeptide(L)'
;EIASCLVGSEMCIRDRMNAMRYGVARGVFSNEAGMGSAAITAAAATTDNPVRQGYINMTGTFWDTIVVCTITGLAIASSGVLGMTDAAGNMLTGSDVTIAAFETVLGSAGGWLVTIGITLFAFSTILGWEYHGEKAFEYLLGTHRFNMVYRLVFPLLCISDVHRH
;
A
#
# COMPACT_ATOMS: atom_id res chain seq x y z
N GLU A 1 -8.79 31.58 -24.44
CA GLU A 1 -7.99 30.34 -24.41
C GLU A 1 -6.67 30.47 -23.61
N ILE A 2 -5.92 31.57 -23.78
CA ILE A 2 -4.66 31.81 -23.05
C ILE A 2 -4.91 31.99 -21.54
N ALA A 3 -5.98 32.66 -21.12
CA ALA A 3 -6.33 32.85 -19.72
C ALA A 3 -6.80 31.56 -19.04
N SER A 4 -7.48 30.67 -19.76
CA SER A 4 -7.83 29.33 -19.23
C SER A 4 -6.63 28.43 -19.09
N CYS A 5 -5.62 28.58 -19.94
CA CYS A 5 -4.36 27.85 -19.83
C CYS A 5 -3.50 28.30 -18.62
N LEU A 6 -3.54 29.60 -18.27
CA LEU A 6 -2.81 30.14 -17.12
C LEU A 6 -3.45 29.74 -15.78
N VAL A 7 -4.78 29.82 -15.68
CA VAL A 7 -5.55 29.33 -14.50
C VAL A 7 -5.43 27.81 -14.39
N GLY A 8 -5.42 27.08 -15.51
CA GLY A 8 -5.18 25.64 -15.55
C GLY A 8 -3.77 25.24 -15.13
N SER A 9 -2.75 26.07 -15.38
CA SER A 9 -1.37 25.73 -15.03
C SER A 9 -1.11 25.74 -13.52
N GLU A 10 -1.68 26.69 -12.78
CA GLU A 10 -1.56 26.71 -11.31
C GLU A 10 -2.31 25.56 -10.65
N MET A 11 -3.51 25.24 -11.12
CA MET A 11 -4.23 24.03 -10.68
C MET A 11 -3.44 22.78 -11.02
N CYS A 12 -2.91 22.65 -12.22
CA CYS A 12 -2.06 21.50 -12.60
C CYS A 12 -0.80 21.37 -11.74
N ILE A 13 -0.15 22.48 -11.38
CA ILE A 13 1.02 22.45 -10.49
C ILE A 13 0.62 21.98 -9.09
N ARG A 14 -0.46 22.52 -8.53
CA ARG A 14 -0.98 22.12 -7.22
C ARG A 14 -1.37 20.63 -7.21
N ASP A 15 -2.05 20.16 -8.24
CA ASP A 15 -2.48 18.77 -8.35
C ASP A 15 -1.28 17.83 -8.48
N ARG A 16 -0.27 18.21 -9.24
CA ARG A 16 1.00 17.46 -9.33
C ARG A 16 1.73 17.41 -8.00
N MET A 17 1.80 18.52 -7.28
CA MET A 17 2.42 18.57 -5.95
C MET A 17 1.66 17.73 -4.94
N ASN A 18 0.32 17.76 -4.97
CA ASN A 18 -0.51 16.90 -4.13
C ASN A 18 -0.31 15.43 -4.50
N ALA A 19 -0.37 15.08 -5.77
CA ALA A 19 -0.11 13.71 -6.23
C ALA A 19 1.26 13.20 -5.80
N MET A 20 2.30 14.03 -5.94
CA MET A 20 3.66 13.71 -5.48
C MET A 20 3.70 13.51 -3.96
N ARG A 21 3.08 14.41 -3.18
CA ARG A 21 3.01 14.32 -1.72
C ARG A 21 2.33 13.02 -1.26
N TYR A 22 1.16 12.71 -1.82
CA TYR A 22 0.44 11.49 -1.48
C TYR A 22 1.16 10.23 -1.99
N GLY A 23 1.75 10.28 -3.17
CA GLY A 23 2.53 9.18 -3.74
C GLY A 23 3.76 8.83 -2.88
N VAL A 24 4.54 9.84 -2.47
CA VAL A 24 5.69 9.64 -1.58
C VAL A 24 5.25 9.10 -0.23
N ALA A 25 4.21 9.69 0.39
CA ALA A 25 3.70 9.23 1.67
C ALA A 25 3.23 7.76 1.63
N ARG A 26 2.53 7.36 0.56
CA ARG A 26 2.07 5.99 0.37
C ARG A 26 3.22 5.02 0.07
N GLY A 27 4.18 5.42 -0.78
CA GLY A 27 5.35 4.60 -1.10
C GLY A 27 6.21 4.32 0.13
N VAL A 28 6.49 5.33 0.95
CA VAL A 28 7.23 5.16 2.21
C VAL A 28 6.51 4.19 3.16
N PHE A 29 5.18 4.29 3.25
CA PHE A 29 4.39 3.39 4.09
C PHE A 29 4.35 1.96 3.53
N SER A 30 4.19 1.79 2.22
CA SER A 30 4.05 0.48 1.56
C SER A 30 5.31 -0.38 1.69
N ASN A 31 6.47 0.21 1.41
CA ASN A 31 7.76 -0.52 1.44
C ASN A 31 8.55 -0.32 2.74
N GLU A 32 7.96 0.42 3.71
CA GLU A 32 8.56 0.72 5.02
C GLU A 32 9.94 1.41 4.93
N ALA A 33 10.29 1.94 3.76
CA ALA A 33 11.58 2.59 3.52
C ALA A 33 11.67 3.91 4.31
N GLY A 34 12.66 4.00 5.17
CA GLY A 34 12.87 5.17 6.02
C GLY A 34 12.09 5.17 7.34
N MET A 35 11.15 4.25 7.56
CA MET A 35 10.43 4.10 8.83
C MET A 35 11.21 3.26 9.86
N GLY A 36 12.17 2.44 9.40
CA GLY A 36 12.96 1.57 10.25
C GLY A 36 12.29 0.23 10.62
N SER A 37 11.01 0.05 10.31
CA SER A 37 10.26 -1.17 10.60
C SER A 37 10.75 -2.38 9.81
N ALA A 38 11.21 -2.19 8.57
CA ALA A 38 11.80 -3.25 7.75
C ALA A 38 13.00 -3.94 8.43
N ALA A 39 13.73 -3.25 9.33
CA ALA A 39 14.82 -3.85 10.09
C ALA A 39 14.34 -4.90 11.10
N ILE A 40 13.12 -4.78 11.61
CA ILE A 40 12.53 -5.73 12.58
C ILE A 40 12.26 -7.06 11.90
N THR A 41 11.69 -7.06 10.71
CA THR A 41 11.48 -8.28 9.92
C THR A 41 12.79 -8.85 9.40
N ALA A 42 13.72 -7.99 8.97
CA ALA A 42 15.05 -8.41 8.51
C ALA A 42 15.87 -9.08 9.61
N ALA A 43 15.68 -8.71 10.88
CA ALA A 43 16.34 -9.33 12.02
C ALA A 43 15.97 -10.82 12.23
N ALA A 44 14.81 -11.26 11.69
CA ALA A 44 14.40 -12.66 11.72
C ALA A 44 15.05 -13.51 10.62
N ALA A 45 15.74 -12.89 9.67
CA ALA A 45 16.36 -13.60 8.56
C ALA A 45 17.56 -14.43 9.03
N THR A 46 17.62 -15.68 8.56
CA THR A 46 18.76 -16.57 8.81
C THR A 46 19.88 -16.24 7.82
N THR A 47 20.73 -15.29 8.17
CA THR A 47 21.86 -14.87 7.34
C THR A 47 23.06 -14.50 8.18
N ASP A 48 24.24 -14.89 7.74
CA ASP A 48 25.51 -14.55 8.40
C ASP A 48 26.05 -13.17 7.95
N ASN A 49 25.44 -12.58 6.93
CA ASN A 49 25.91 -11.32 6.35
C ASN A 49 24.78 -10.28 6.28
N PRO A 50 24.83 -9.24 7.14
CA PRO A 50 23.81 -8.19 7.17
C PRO A 50 23.74 -7.36 5.88
N VAL A 51 24.85 -7.23 5.16
CA VAL A 51 24.88 -6.51 3.86
C VAL A 51 24.06 -7.26 2.82
N ARG A 52 24.15 -8.60 2.79
CA ARG A 52 23.33 -9.42 1.90
C ARG A 52 21.83 -9.23 2.16
N GLN A 53 21.43 -9.17 3.43
CA GLN A 53 20.04 -8.92 3.80
C GLN A 53 19.59 -7.51 3.39
N GLY A 54 20.47 -6.52 3.50
CA GLY A 54 20.20 -5.16 3.01
C GLY A 54 19.92 -5.11 1.51
N TYR A 55 20.69 -5.83 0.70
CA TYR A 55 20.43 -5.94 -0.74
C TYR A 55 19.11 -6.64 -1.06
N ILE A 56 18.74 -7.68 -0.31
CA ILE A 56 17.44 -8.36 -0.49
C ILE A 56 16.29 -7.39 -0.20
N ASN A 57 16.35 -6.64 0.90
CA ASN A 57 15.33 -5.65 1.24
C ASN A 57 15.22 -4.53 0.18
N MET A 58 16.37 -4.10 -0.35
CA MET A 58 16.39 -3.10 -1.43
C MET A 58 15.67 -3.61 -2.69
N THR A 59 15.83 -4.89 -3.06
CA THR A 59 15.11 -5.45 -4.20
C THR A 59 13.60 -5.49 -3.99
N GLY A 60 13.13 -5.71 -2.77
CA GLY A 60 11.71 -5.62 -2.42
C GLY A 60 11.12 -4.24 -2.73
N THR A 61 11.81 -3.17 -2.28
CA THR A 61 11.42 -1.78 -2.57
C THR A 61 11.39 -1.49 -4.07
N PHE A 62 12.36 -2.01 -4.83
CA PHE A 62 12.39 -1.86 -6.29
C PHE A 62 11.16 -2.49 -6.95
N TRP A 63 10.82 -3.72 -6.60
CA TRP A 63 9.67 -4.41 -7.18
C TRP A 63 8.36 -3.74 -6.82
N ASP A 64 8.15 -3.37 -5.56
CA ASP A 64 6.93 -2.72 -5.09
C ASP A 64 6.75 -1.33 -5.74
N THR A 65 7.73 -0.46 -5.60
CA THR A 65 7.57 0.94 -6.00
C THR A 65 7.84 1.17 -7.48
N ILE A 66 8.91 0.60 -8.04
CA ILE A 66 9.26 0.88 -9.44
C ILE A 66 8.42 0.03 -10.39
N VAL A 67 8.26 -1.28 -10.11
CA VAL A 67 7.57 -2.16 -11.06
C VAL A 67 6.06 -2.12 -10.85
N VAL A 68 5.58 -2.52 -9.68
CA VAL A 68 4.13 -2.68 -9.43
C VAL A 68 3.39 -1.35 -9.47
N CYS A 69 3.88 -0.32 -8.78
CA CYS A 69 3.23 0.99 -8.79
C CYS A 69 3.24 1.64 -10.19
N THR A 70 4.32 1.46 -10.97
CA THR A 70 4.38 1.98 -12.34
C THR A 70 3.36 1.29 -13.24
N ILE A 71 3.28 -0.04 -13.20
CA ILE A 71 2.31 -0.82 -14.00
C ILE A 71 0.88 -0.39 -13.62
N THR A 72 0.56 -0.32 -12.34
CA THR A 72 -0.76 0.08 -11.87
C THR A 72 -1.10 1.53 -12.28
N GLY A 73 -0.15 2.45 -12.10
CA GLY A 73 -0.33 3.85 -12.48
C GLY A 73 -0.53 4.04 -13.98
N LEU A 74 0.23 3.32 -14.81
CA LEU A 74 0.07 3.35 -16.26
C LEU A 74 -1.25 2.72 -16.69
N ALA A 75 -1.67 1.61 -16.08
CA ALA A 75 -2.97 0.98 -16.35
C ALA A 75 -4.12 1.97 -16.06
N ILE A 76 -4.11 2.64 -14.92
CA ILE A 76 -5.11 3.65 -14.57
C ILE A 76 -5.06 4.85 -15.53
N ALA A 77 -3.87 5.37 -15.84
CA ALA A 77 -3.73 6.52 -16.73
C ALA A 77 -4.18 6.24 -18.18
N SER A 78 -3.94 5.02 -18.67
CA SER A 78 -4.29 4.62 -20.03
C SER A 78 -5.74 4.15 -20.20
N SER A 79 -6.39 3.72 -19.13
CA SER A 79 -7.76 3.19 -19.17
C SER A 79 -8.84 4.24 -19.37
N GLY A 80 -8.55 5.52 -19.08
CA GLY A 80 -9.53 6.62 -19.16
C GLY A 80 -10.59 6.62 -18.05
N VAL A 81 -10.45 5.80 -17.01
CA VAL A 81 -11.43 5.71 -15.89
C VAL A 81 -11.31 6.85 -14.88
N LEU A 82 -10.27 7.68 -15.00
CA LEU A 82 -10.09 8.83 -14.11
C LEU A 82 -11.27 9.83 -14.28
N GLY A 83 -11.94 10.12 -13.19
CA GLY A 83 -13.11 11.01 -13.17
C GLY A 83 -14.44 10.32 -13.46
N MET A 84 -14.47 9.01 -13.64
CA MET A 84 -15.72 8.26 -13.71
C MET A 84 -16.42 8.23 -12.35
N THR A 85 -17.74 8.12 -12.40
CA THR A 85 -18.60 8.03 -11.22
C THR A 85 -19.21 6.63 -11.13
N ASP A 86 -19.41 6.17 -9.91
CA ASP A 86 -20.15 4.95 -9.62
C ASP A 86 -21.65 5.11 -9.91
N ALA A 87 -22.39 4.02 -9.91
CA ALA A 87 -23.85 3.99 -10.07
C ALA A 87 -24.60 4.89 -9.05
N ALA A 88 -24.00 5.18 -7.92
CA ALA A 88 -24.51 6.11 -6.90
C ALA A 88 -24.17 7.57 -7.16
N GLY A 89 -23.44 7.91 -8.24
CA GLY A 89 -23.03 9.28 -8.59
C GLY A 89 -21.79 9.78 -7.84
N ASN A 90 -21.12 8.93 -7.05
CA ASN A 90 -19.87 9.26 -6.37
C ASN A 90 -18.68 9.01 -7.29
N MET A 91 -17.64 9.84 -7.20
CA MET A 91 -16.40 9.61 -7.95
C MET A 91 -15.74 8.30 -7.50
N LEU A 92 -15.32 7.49 -8.47
CA LEU A 92 -14.52 6.29 -8.19
C LEU A 92 -13.22 6.68 -7.48
N THR A 93 -12.93 6.03 -6.37
CA THR A 93 -11.73 6.31 -5.56
C THR A 93 -11.08 5.00 -5.09
N GLY A 94 -9.80 5.07 -4.74
CA GLY A 94 -9.09 3.95 -4.14
C GLY A 94 -9.02 2.71 -5.03
N SER A 95 -9.45 1.56 -4.50
CA SER A 95 -9.43 0.26 -5.17
C SER A 95 -10.35 0.19 -6.39
N ASP A 96 -11.49 0.90 -6.35
CA ASP A 96 -12.50 0.83 -7.39
C ASP A 96 -12.00 1.40 -8.73
N VAL A 97 -11.18 2.45 -8.68
CA VAL A 97 -10.49 2.99 -9.85
C VAL A 97 -9.56 1.93 -10.47
N THR A 98 -8.83 1.20 -9.63
CA THR A 98 -7.90 0.17 -10.11
C THR A 98 -8.66 -1.01 -10.71
N ILE A 99 -9.73 -1.46 -10.05
CA ILE A 99 -10.60 -2.53 -10.56
C ILE A 99 -11.17 -2.13 -11.92
N ALA A 100 -11.79 -0.96 -12.01
CA ALA A 100 -12.35 -0.44 -13.24
C ALA A 100 -11.30 -0.33 -14.37
N ALA A 101 -10.08 0.14 -14.06
CA ALA A 101 -8.99 0.24 -15.02
C ALA A 101 -8.59 -1.11 -15.61
N PHE A 102 -8.49 -2.14 -14.79
CA PHE A 102 -8.15 -3.48 -15.26
C PHE A 102 -9.33 -4.16 -15.98
N GLU A 103 -10.56 -3.85 -15.60
CA GLU A 103 -11.76 -4.34 -16.28
C GLU A 103 -11.91 -3.81 -17.70
N THR A 104 -11.43 -2.61 -18.00
CA THR A 104 -11.46 -2.05 -19.37
C THR A 104 -10.67 -2.88 -20.37
N VAL A 105 -9.60 -3.57 -19.92
CA VAL A 105 -8.70 -4.34 -20.80
C VAL A 105 -8.98 -5.84 -20.70
N LEU A 106 -9.18 -6.36 -19.49
CA LEU A 106 -9.30 -7.80 -19.23
C LEU A 106 -10.77 -8.22 -18.96
N GLY A 107 -11.71 -7.28 -19.03
CA GLY A 107 -13.08 -7.54 -18.68
C GLY A 107 -13.22 -7.99 -17.21
N SER A 108 -14.24 -8.76 -16.92
CA SER A 108 -14.52 -9.26 -15.55
C SER A 108 -13.35 -10.01 -14.90
N ALA A 109 -12.49 -10.66 -15.69
CA ALA A 109 -11.30 -11.32 -15.17
C ALA A 109 -10.29 -10.34 -14.56
N GLY A 110 -10.20 -9.12 -15.08
CA GLY A 110 -9.36 -8.06 -14.52
C GLY A 110 -9.80 -7.64 -13.13
N GLY A 111 -11.09 -7.45 -12.92
CA GLY A 111 -11.66 -7.13 -11.61
C GLY A 111 -11.37 -8.21 -10.57
N TRP A 112 -11.57 -9.49 -10.90
CA TRP A 112 -11.25 -10.61 -10.03
C TRP A 112 -9.76 -10.67 -9.68
N LEU A 113 -8.87 -10.49 -10.67
CA LEU A 113 -7.43 -10.49 -10.47
C LEU A 113 -7.01 -9.42 -9.48
N VAL A 114 -7.50 -8.19 -9.65
CA VAL A 114 -7.18 -7.06 -8.74
C VAL A 114 -7.75 -7.31 -7.35
N THR A 115 -8.99 -7.77 -7.24
CA THR A 115 -9.64 -8.05 -5.95
C THR A 115 -8.90 -9.11 -5.15
N ILE A 116 -8.54 -10.23 -5.78
CA ILE A 116 -7.73 -11.28 -5.14
C ILE A 116 -6.37 -10.74 -4.74
N GLY A 117 -5.71 -9.98 -5.62
CA GLY A 117 -4.42 -9.36 -5.34
C GLY A 117 -4.46 -8.43 -4.14
N ILE A 118 -5.44 -7.52 -4.07
CA ILE A 118 -5.62 -6.60 -2.93
C ILE A 118 -5.90 -7.38 -1.64
N THR A 119 -6.72 -8.42 -1.70
CA THR A 119 -7.05 -9.25 -0.52
C THR A 119 -5.81 -9.95 0.03
N LEU A 120 -5.01 -10.57 -0.84
CA LEU A 120 -3.76 -11.22 -0.44
C LEU A 120 -2.74 -10.21 0.12
N PHE A 121 -2.66 -9.04 -0.51
CA PHE A 121 -1.77 -7.97 -0.06
C PHE A 121 -2.19 -7.42 1.31
N ALA A 122 -3.48 -7.17 1.52
CA ALA A 122 -4.01 -6.74 2.81
C ALA A 122 -3.76 -7.79 3.90
N PHE A 123 -3.97 -9.06 3.59
CA PHE A 123 -3.70 -10.16 4.53
C PHE A 123 -2.21 -10.22 4.92
N SER A 124 -1.29 -10.14 3.95
CA SER A 124 0.14 -10.15 4.22
C SER A 124 0.57 -8.92 5.04
N THR A 125 -0.03 -7.77 4.79
CA THR A 125 0.23 -6.53 5.54
C THR A 125 -0.19 -6.67 7.01
N ILE A 126 -1.37 -7.23 7.28
CA ILE A 126 -1.85 -7.49 8.64
C ILE A 126 -0.86 -8.41 9.39
N LEU A 127 -0.41 -9.48 8.75
CA LEU A 127 0.59 -10.39 9.34
C LEU A 127 1.93 -9.70 9.64
N GLY A 128 2.38 -8.84 8.71
CA GLY A 128 3.61 -8.06 8.90
C GLY A 128 3.51 -7.11 10.09
N TRP A 129 2.43 -6.36 10.19
CA TRP A 129 2.21 -5.42 11.30
C TRP A 129 1.97 -6.12 12.64
N GLU A 130 1.30 -7.29 12.64
CA GLU A 130 1.21 -8.14 13.83
C GLU A 130 2.60 -8.51 14.36
N TYR A 131 3.47 -8.96 13.45
CA TYR A 131 4.84 -9.32 13.83
C TYR A 131 5.65 -8.15 14.37
N HIS A 132 5.56 -6.96 13.74
CA HIS A 132 6.21 -5.75 14.24
C HIS A 132 5.73 -5.37 15.63
N GLY A 133 4.41 -5.41 15.84
CA GLY A 133 3.81 -5.10 17.14
C GLY A 133 4.17 -6.12 18.20
N GLU A 134 4.20 -7.42 17.87
CA GLU A 134 4.63 -8.47 18.79
C GLU A 134 6.08 -8.25 19.25
N LYS A 135 6.98 -7.93 18.33
CA LYS A 135 8.39 -7.67 18.65
C LYS A 135 8.59 -6.41 19.49
N ALA A 136 7.84 -5.36 19.21
CA ALA A 136 7.85 -4.15 20.03
C ALA A 136 7.31 -4.42 21.45
N PHE A 137 6.24 -5.18 21.56
CA PHE A 137 5.64 -5.57 22.84
C PHE A 137 6.56 -6.45 23.67
N GLU A 138 7.22 -7.42 23.03
CA GLU A 138 8.24 -8.27 23.64
C GLU A 138 9.43 -7.45 24.18
N TYR A 139 9.88 -6.46 23.42
CA TYR A 139 10.95 -5.57 23.84
C TYR A 139 10.56 -4.74 25.07
N LEU A 140 9.34 -4.23 25.12
CA LEU A 140 8.84 -3.41 26.24
C LEU A 140 8.67 -4.23 27.53
N LEU A 141 8.19 -5.47 27.43
CA LEU A 141 7.93 -6.31 28.61
C LEU A 141 9.12 -7.19 29.02
N GLY A 142 10.11 -7.32 28.15
CA GLY A 142 11.28 -8.20 28.39
C GLY A 142 10.92 -9.68 28.52
N THR A 143 9.75 -10.11 28.05
CA THR A 143 9.24 -11.46 28.27
C THR A 143 8.35 -11.93 27.10
N HIS A 144 8.59 -13.18 26.64
CA HIS A 144 7.80 -13.83 25.57
C HIS A 144 6.42 -14.34 26.01
N ARG A 145 6.14 -14.38 27.33
CA ARG A 145 4.92 -15.01 27.86
C ARG A 145 3.62 -14.36 27.40
N PHE A 146 3.65 -13.08 27.08
CA PHE A 146 2.46 -12.31 26.69
C PHE A 146 2.24 -12.23 25.18
N ASN A 147 3.15 -12.79 24.38
CA ASN A 147 3.02 -12.77 22.91
C ASN A 147 1.73 -13.46 22.45
N MET A 148 1.32 -14.54 23.11
CA MET A 148 0.08 -15.23 22.77
C MET A 148 -1.17 -14.37 23.01
N VAL A 149 -1.17 -13.55 24.05
CA VAL A 149 -2.25 -12.60 24.34
C VAL A 149 -2.29 -11.53 23.25
N TYR A 150 -1.14 -10.99 22.86
CA TYR A 150 -1.04 -10.00 21.80
C TYR A 150 -1.58 -10.55 20.46
N ARG A 151 -1.18 -11.76 20.07
CA ARG A 151 -1.64 -12.45 18.85
C ARG A 151 -3.15 -12.68 18.80
N LEU A 152 -3.80 -12.83 19.94
CA LEU A 152 -5.27 -12.98 20.00
C LEU A 152 -5.99 -11.62 19.99
N VAL A 153 -5.42 -10.62 20.65
CA VAL A 153 -6.04 -9.28 20.78
C VAL A 153 -5.91 -8.47 19.50
N PHE A 154 -4.78 -8.54 18.81
CA PHE A 154 -4.51 -7.74 17.62
C PHE A 154 -5.52 -7.98 16.49
N PRO A 155 -5.84 -9.23 16.06
CA PRO A 155 -6.86 -9.48 15.04
C PRO A 155 -8.26 -9.03 15.48
N LEU A 156 -8.59 -9.15 16.75
CA LEU A 156 -9.89 -8.71 17.28
C LEU A 156 -10.03 -7.18 17.20
N LEU A 157 -8.95 -6.45 17.46
CA LEU A 157 -8.93 -4.99 17.29
C LEU A 157 -9.06 -4.61 15.81
N CYS A 158 -8.37 -5.27 14.90
CA CYS A 158 -8.50 -5.04 13.46
C CYS A 158 -9.94 -5.27 12.97
N ILE A 159 -10.59 -6.33 13.42
CA ILE A 159 -11.99 -6.63 13.05
C ILE A 159 -12.94 -5.57 13.64
N SER A 160 -12.70 -5.13 14.87
CA SER A 160 -13.55 -4.11 15.52
C SER A 160 -13.45 -2.74 14.85
N ASP A 161 -12.31 -2.41 14.27
CA ASP A 161 -12.08 -1.15 13.58
C ASP A 161 -12.80 -1.12 12.21
N VAL A 162 -12.79 -2.24 11.49
CA VAL A 162 -13.56 -2.40 10.23
C VAL A 162 -15.07 -2.19 10.43
N HIS A 163 -15.60 -2.49 11.62
CA HIS A 163 -17.04 -2.30 11.92
C HIS A 163 -17.41 -0.85 12.27
N ARG A 164 -16.42 0.04 12.44
CA ARG A 164 -16.65 1.45 12.80
C ARG A 164 -16.64 2.41 11.59
N HIS A 165 -16.21 1.93 10.45
CA HIS A 165 -16.15 2.67 9.19
C HIS A 165 -17.06 2.05 8.15
#